data_3c9e1aafbbefe524567d9c737e322eac
#
_entry.id   3c9e1aafbbefe524567d9c737e322eac
#
_cell.length_a   1.000
_cell.length_b   1.000
_cell.length_c   1.000
_cell.angle_alpha   90.00
_cell.angle_beta   90.00
_cell.angle_gamma   90.00
#
_symmetry.space_group_name_H-M   'P 1'
#
loop_
_entity.id
_entity.type
_entity.pdbx_description
1 polymer ?
#
loop_
_entity_poly.entity_id
_entity_poly.type
_entity_poly.pdbx_seq_one_letter_code
_entity_poly.pdbx_strand_id
1 'polypeptide(L)'
;MTTFQQIQHMLAPDLERLNTRIAEALRSPNVLMNQVITNYLEKKGKQIRPIMVLLSARLLGEVNDKVLDGAVAVELLHNASLIHDDVVDDTKIRRGAATINGMWDNHLAVLVGDFFLSNALLEGVATGDIRMVESIATLGRLLSIGEL
;
A
#
# COMPACT_ATOMS: atom_id res chain seq x y z
N MET A 1 -17.27 -17.62 11.75
CA MET A 1 -16.05 -17.03 11.13
C MET A 1 -16.03 -17.42 9.65
N THR A 2 -15.95 -16.43 8.74
CA THR A 2 -15.82 -16.70 7.30
C THR A 2 -14.43 -17.25 6.97
N THR A 3 -14.26 -17.81 5.77
CA THR A 3 -12.96 -18.29 5.30
C THR A 3 -11.92 -17.17 5.32
N PHE A 4 -12.30 -15.97 4.89
CA PHE A 4 -11.41 -14.82 4.90
C PHE A 4 -10.98 -14.45 6.32
N GLN A 5 -11.91 -14.43 7.27
CA GLN A 5 -11.61 -14.19 8.68
C GLN A 5 -10.68 -15.25 9.26
N GLN A 6 -10.85 -16.52 8.86
CA GLN A 6 -9.95 -17.60 9.27
C GLN A 6 -8.53 -17.37 8.75
N ILE A 7 -8.38 -16.95 7.50
CA ILE A 7 -7.08 -16.61 6.92
C ILE A 7 -6.45 -15.43 7.66
N GLN A 8 -7.22 -14.37 7.92
CA GLN A 8 -6.75 -13.22 8.68
C GLN A 8 -6.26 -13.62 10.07
N HIS A 9 -7.01 -14.49 10.75
CA HIS A 9 -6.65 -14.96 12.08
C HIS A 9 -5.35 -15.78 12.05
N MET A 10 -5.20 -16.67 11.07
CA MET A 10 -3.99 -17.47 10.88
C MET A 10 -2.76 -16.58 10.60
N LEU A 11 -2.93 -15.50 9.84
CA LEU A 11 -1.86 -14.58 9.46
C LEU A 11 -1.72 -13.39 10.43
N ALA A 12 -2.46 -13.38 11.55
CA ALA A 12 -2.50 -12.22 12.43
C ALA A 12 -1.11 -11.69 12.86
N PRO A 13 -0.15 -12.55 13.28
CA PRO A 13 1.20 -12.05 13.61
C PRO A 13 1.91 -11.41 12.42
N ASP A 14 1.78 -12.00 11.23
CA ASP A 14 2.40 -11.47 10.02
C ASP A 14 1.75 -10.15 9.59
N LEU A 15 0.43 -10.04 9.72
CA LEU A 15 -0.31 -8.81 9.43
C LEU A 15 0.06 -7.67 10.37
N GLU A 16 0.28 -7.98 11.65
CA GLU A 16 0.75 -6.99 12.62
C GLU A 16 2.14 -6.47 12.22
N ARG A 17 3.06 -7.35 11.87
CA ARG A 17 4.39 -6.98 11.38
C ARG A 17 4.31 -6.15 10.10
N LEU A 18 3.44 -6.55 9.16
CA LEU A 18 3.18 -5.83 7.92
C LEU A 18 2.73 -4.39 8.21
N ASN A 19 1.72 -4.23 9.05
CA ASN A 19 1.15 -2.91 9.36
C ASN A 19 2.13 -2.01 10.09
N THR A 20 2.96 -2.58 10.98
CA THR A 20 4.05 -1.84 11.63
C THR A 20 5.05 -1.33 10.58
N ARG A 21 5.44 -2.16 9.62
CA ARG A 21 6.38 -1.77 8.56
C ARG A 21 5.79 -0.71 7.63
N ILE A 22 4.51 -0.82 7.30
CA ILE A 22 3.81 0.21 6.50
C ILE A 22 3.88 1.56 7.21
N ALA A 23 3.55 1.59 8.50
CA ALA A 23 3.58 2.83 9.27
C ALA A 23 4.99 3.42 9.35
N GLU A 24 6.00 2.59 9.54
CA GLU A 24 7.41 3.01 9.57
C GLU A 24 7.87 3.55 8.20
N ALA A 25 7.52 2.86 7.12
CA ALA A 25 7.90 3.25 5.76
C ALA A 25 7.31 4.62 5.38
N LEU A 26 6.12 4.93 5.87
CA LEU A 26 5.41 6.17 5.57
C LEU A 26 5.68 7.30 6.57
N ARG A 27 6.56 7.09 7.54
CA ARG A 27 6.92 8.15 8.48
C ARG A 27 7.67 9.26 7.75
N SER A 28 7.27 10.51 8.02
CA SER A 28 7.83 11.69 7.37
C SER A 28 8.18 12.75 8.43
N PRO A 29 9.21 13.60 8.20
CA PRO A 29 9.44 14.77 9.04
C PRO A 29 8.39 15.85 8.86
N ASN A 30 7.54 15.78 7.85
CA ASN A 30 6.50 16.76 7.56
C ASN A 30 5.24 16.44 8.37
N VAL A 31 4.81 17.41 9.19
CA VAL A 31 3.65 17.23 10.10
C VAL A 31 2.36 17.01 9.33
N LEU A 32 2.12 17.78 8.27
CA LEU A 32 0.89 17.67 7.47
C LEU A 32 0.84 16.30 6.76
N MET A 33 1.95 15.88 6.18
CA MET A 33 2.04 14.56 5.54
C MET A 33 1.69 13.44 6.52
N ASN A 34 2.27 13.48 7.73
CA ASN A 34 1.99 12.48 8.76
C ASN A 34 0.52 12.48 9.18
N GLN A 35 -0.10 13.66 9.30
CA GLN A 35 -1.52 13.78 9.66
C GLN A 35 -2.41 13.14 8.59
N VAL A 36 -2.17 13.44 7.33
CA VAL A 36 -2.94 12.90 6.21
C VAL A 36 -2.77 11.38 6.12
N ILE A 37 -1.55 10.89 6.25
CA ILE A 37 -1.24 9.46 6.19
C ILE A 37 -1.90 8.71 7.36
N THR A 38 -1.80 9.23 8.58
CA THR A 38 -2.42 8.62 9.75
C THR A 38 -3.92 8.47 9.55
N ASN A 39 -4.58 9.53 9.08
CA ASN A 39 -6.00 9.52 8.77
C ASN A 39 -6.34 8.49 7.69
N TYR A 40 -5.53 8.43 6.63
CA TYR A 40 -5.73 7.50 5.53
C TYR A 40 -5.59 6.03 6.00
N LEU A 41 -4.57 5.73 6.80
CA LEU A 41 -4.32 4.36 7.28
C LEU A 41 -5.38 3.86 8.26
N GLU A 42 -6.08 4.75 8.97
CA GLU A 42 -7.20 4.37 9.82
C GLU A 42 -8.36 3.76 9.01
N LYS A 43 -8.45 4.09 7.73
CA LYS A 43 -9.52 3.65 6.82
C LYS A 43 -9.03 2.55 5.88
N LYS A 44 -8.05 1.78 6.28
CA LYS A 44 -7.47 0.73 5.43
C LYS A 44 -8.52 -0.32 5.06
N GLY A 45 -8.38 -0.87 3.85
CA GLY A 45 -9.26 -1.91 3.34
C GLY A 45 -8.89 -3.30 3.86
N LYS A 46 -9.30 -4.34 3.13
CA LYS A 46 -9.12 -5.74 3.52
C LYS A 46 -7.68 -6.24 3.37
N GLN A 47 -6.82 -5.48 2.73
CA GLN A 47 -5.41 -5.84 2.52
C GLN A 47 -5.22 -7.18 1.77
N ILE A 48 -6.07 -7.42 0.78
CA ILE A 48 -6.09 -8.69 0.04
C ILE A 48 -4.74 -8.95 -0.65
N ARG A 49 -4.13 -7.92 -1.26
CA ARG A 49 -2.88 -8.08 -1.99
C ARG A 49 -1.71 -8.49 -1.11
N PRO A 50 -1.42 -7.79 -0.01
CA PRO A 50 -0.37 -8.25 0.91
C PRO A 50 -0.72 -9.59 1.56
N ILE A 51 -2.00 -9.87 1.85
CA ILE A 51 -2.42 -11.17 2.38
C ILE A 51 -2.07 -12.29 1.39
N MET A 52 -2.26 -12.08 0.09
CA MET A 52 -1.88 -13.05 -0.93
C MET A 52 -0.37 -13.30 -0.94
N VAL A 53 0.44 -12.27 -0.78
CA VAL A 53 1.90 -12.40 -0.67
C VAL A 53 2.27 -13.23 0.55
N LEU A 54 1.72 -12.89 1.71
CA LEU A 54 2.01 -13.57 2.98
C LEU A 54 1.57 -15.04 2.93
N LEU A 55 0.37 -15.29 2.41
CA LEU A 55 -0.18 -16.65 2.30
C LEU A 55 0.66 -17.50 1.35
N SER A 56 1.06 -16.96 0.21
CA SER A 56 1.92 -17.65 -0.75
C SER A 56 3.26 -18.01 -0.13
N ALA A 57 3.85 -17.10 0.63
CA ALA A 57 5.10 -17.33 1.33
C ALA A 57 4.96 -18.45 2.38
N ARG A 58 3.85 -18.46 3.14
CA ARG A 58 3.56 -19.51 4.13
C ARG A 58 3.43 -20.87 3.49
N LEU A 59 2.87 -20.96 2.28
CA LEU A 59 2.74 -22.22 1.54
C LEU A 59 4.09 -22.76 1.09
N LEU A 60 5.06 -21.89 0.82
CA LEU A 60 6.37 -22.25 0.29
C LEU A 60 7.47 -22.28 1.36
N GLY A 61 7.20 -21.77 2.55
CA GLY A 61 8.20 -21.68 3.61
C GLY A 61 7.82 -20.68 4.69
N GLU A 62 8.71 -19.72 4.95
CA GLU A 62 8.54 -18.73 6.02
C GLU A 62 8.29 -17.33 5.47
N VAL A 63 7.63 -16.50 6.29
CA VAL A 63 7.53 -15.06 6.06
C VAL A 63 8.76 -14.40 6.67
N ASN A 64 9.78 -14.17 5.85
CA ASN A 64 11.00 -13.48 6.24
C ASN A 64 10.89 -11.98 5.95
N ASP A 65 11.96 -11.23 6.25
CA ASP A 65 12.00 -9.78 6.04
C ASP A 65 11.82 -9.39 4.58
N LYS A 66 12.40 -10.15 3.66
CA LYS A 66 12.27 -9.89 2.22
C LYS A 66 10.81 -10.04 1.77
N VAL A 67 10.10 -11.04 2.26
CA VAL A 67 8.66 -11.24 1.99
C VAL A 67 7.86 -10.06 2.51
N LEU A 68 8.16 -9.61 3.74
CA LEU A 68 7.47 -8.45 4.33
C LEU A 68 7.73 -7.17 3.52
N ASP A 69 8.96 -6.92 3.11
CA ASP A 69 9.29 -5.77 2.28
C ASP A 69 8.53 -5.81 0.95
N GLY A 70 8.43 -6.98 0.33
CA GLY A 70 7.65 -7.17 -0.89
C GLY A 70 6.17 -6.93 -0.67
N ALA A 71 5.61 -7.42 0.42
CA ALA A 71 4.20 -7.22 0.75
C ALA A 71 3.89 -5.73 1.01
N VAL A 72 4.78 -5.03 1.71
CA VAL A 72 4.66 -3.57 1.93
C VAL A 72 4.71 -2.85 0.59
N ALA A 73 5.67 -3.18 -0.27
CA ALA A 73 5.81 -2.55 -1.59
C ALA A 73 4.53 -2.67 -2.42
N VAL A 74 3.94 -3.86 -2.48
CA VAL A 74 2.70 -4.12 -3.22
C VAL A 74 1.54 -3.29 -2.65
N GLU A 75 1.39 -3.24 -1.33
CA GLU A 75 0.32 -2.48 -0.69
C GLU A 75 0.48 -0.98 -0.91
N LEU A 76 1.70 -0.45 -0.78
CA LEU A 76 1.96 0.97 -1.01
C LEU A 76 1.71 1.35 -2.47
N LEU A 77 2.11 0.51 -3.41
CA LEU A 77 1.86 0.76 -4.84
C LEU A 77 0.36 0.77 -5.13
N HIS A 78 -0.38 -0.19 -4.57
CA HIS A 78 -1.83 -0.26 -4.73
C HIS A 78 -2.50 1.00 -4.18
N ASN A 79 -2.15 1.41 -2.97
CA ASN A 79 -2.72 2.61 -2.37
C ASN A 79 -2.34 3.88 -3.13
N ALA A 80 -1.11 3.98 -3.62
CA ALA A 80 -0.68 5.09 -4.48
C ALA A 80 -1.59 5.20 -5.72
N SER A 81 -1.86 4.08 -6.37
CA SER A 81 -2.73 4.06 -7.54
C SER A 81 -4.15 4.50 -7.21
N LEU A 82 -4.70 4.06 -6.08
CA LEU A 82 -6.04 4.46 -5.63
C LEU A 82 -6.10 5.96 -5.34
N ILE A 83 -5.09 6.51 -4.67
CA ILE A 83 -5.04 7.93 -4.33
C ILE A 83 -4.99 8.77 -5.61
N HIS A 84 -4.16 8.40 -6.57
CA HIS A 84 -4.05 9.11 -7.86
C HIS A 84 -5.32 8.95 -8.70
N ASP A 85 -5.90 7.74 -8.75
CA ASP A 85 -7.14 7.49 -9.50
C ASP A 85 -8.29 8.34 -8.99
N ASP A 86 -8.39 8.53 -7.67
CA ASP A 86 -9.43 9.36 -7.08
C ASP A 86 -9.30 10.83 -7.54
N VAL A 87 -8.09 11.31 -7.78
CA VAL A 87 -7.88 12.66 -8.34
C VAL A 87 -8.28 12.68 -9.82
N VAL A 88 -7.81 11.70 -10.60
CA VAL A 88 -8.10 11.61 -12.04
C VAL A 88 -9.60 11.50 -12.30
N ASP A 89 -10.30 10.69 -11.49
CA ASP A 89 -11.73 10.42 -11.63
C ASP A 89 -12.61 11.43 -10.88
N ASP A 90 -12.01 12.39 -10.19
CA ASP A 90 -12.71 13.37 -9.33
C ASP A 90 -13.62 12.70 -8.29
N THR A 91 -13.18 11.59 -7.73
CA THR A 91 -13.90 10.85 -6.70
C THR A 91 -13.67 11.50 -5.34
N LYS A 92 -14.74 11.99 -4.71
CA LYS A 92 -14.65 12.66 -3.40
C LYS A 92 -14.96 11.74 -2.23
N ILE A 93 -15.69 10.66 -2.48
CA ILE A 93 -16.08 9.66 -1.47
C ILE A 93 -15.85 8.27 -2.04
N ARG A 94 -15.17 7.42 -1.28
CA ARG A 94 -14.93 6.01 -1.59
C ARG A 94 -15.31 5.16 -0.38
N ARG A 95 -16.19 4.16 -0.58
CA ARG A 95 -16.66 3.25 0.48
C ARG A 95 -17.20 4.01 1.71
N GLY A 96 -17.93 5.09 1.48
CA GLY A 96 -18.55 5.88 2.54
C GLY A 96 -17.60 6.83 3.30
N ALA A 97 -16.34 6.92 2.90
CA ALA A 97 -15.35 7.80 3.52
C ALA A 97 -14.81 8.80 2.50
N ALA A 98 -14.50 10.02 2.95
CA ALA A 98 -13.90 11.03 2.10
C ALA A 98 -12.52 10.58 1.62
N THR A 99 -12.24 10.79 0.33
CA THR A 99 -10.93 10.59 -0.25
C THR A 99 -9.99 11.71 0.21
N ILE A 100 -8.68 11.57 -0.03
CA ILE A 100 -7.72 12.64 0.33
C ILE A 100 -8.08 13.92 -0.41
N ASN A 101 -8.36 13.83 -1.72
CA ASN A 101 -8.75 15.00 -2.52
C ASN A 101 -10.14 15.52 -2.16
N GLY A 102 -11.00 14.70 -1.57
CA GLY A 102 -12.31 15.12 -1.05
C GLY A 102 -12.22 15.85 0.28
N MET A 103 -11.30 15.45 1.15
CA MET A 103 -11.11 16.05 2.47
C MET A 103 -10.17 17.26 2.44
N TRP A 104 -9.15 17.20 1.59
CA TRP A 104 -8.12 18.24 1.46
C TRP A 104 -8.24 18.91 0.09
N ASP A 105 -7.33 18.62 -0.83
CA ASP A 105 -7.40 19.09 -2.22
C ASP A 105 -6.64 18.10 -3.14
N ASN A 106 -6.75 18.35 -4.45
CA ASN A 106 -6.10 17.52 -5.46
C ASN A 106 -4.57 17.62 -5.38
N HIS A 107 -4.05 18.80 -5.12
CA HIS A 107 -2.61 19.04 -5.03
C HIS A 107 -1.98 18.16 -3.94
N LEU A 108 -2.56 18.18 -2.74
CA LEU A 108 -2.07 17.36 -1.64
C LEU A 108 -2.21 15.87 -1.93
N ALA A 109 -3.33 15.46 -2.53
CA ALA A 109 -3.56 14.06 -2.88
C ALA A 109 -2.50 13.54 -3.86
N VAL A 110 -2.13 14.32 -4.88
CA VAL A 110 -1.07 13.95 -5.81
C VAL A 110 0.25 13.75 -5.09
N LEU A 111 0.62 14.66 -4.19
CA LEU A 111 1.87 14.56 -3.43
C LEU A 111 1.87 13.35 -2.48
N VAL A 112 0.76 13.05 -1.84
CA VAL A 112 0.63 11.88 -0.97
C VAL A 112 0.77 10.59 -1.79
N GLY A 113 0.12 10.53 -2.95
CA GLY A 113 0.26 9.39 -3.87
C GLY A 113 1.69 9.21 -4.35
N ASP A 114 2.38 10.29 -4.69
CA ASP A 114 3.79 10.25 -5.07
C ASP A 114 4.67 9.74 -3.92
N PHE A 115 4.39 10.15 -2.70
CA PHE A 115 5.09 9.69 -1.51
C PHE A 115 4.90 8.19 -1.30
N PHE A 116 3.68 7.69 -1.44
CA PHE A 116 3.40 6.25 -1.37
C PHE A 116 4.14 5.48 -2.46
N LEU A 117 4.11 5.98 -3.70
CA LEU A 117 4.79 5.35 -4.83
C LEU A 117 6.30 5.28 -4.61
N SER A 118 6.90 6.37 -4.17
CA SER A 118 8.34 6.44 -3.90
C SER A 118 8.74 5.46 -2.81
N ASN A 119 7.94 5.35 -1.75
CA ASN A 119 8.19 4.40 -0.68
C ASN A 119 7.99 2.95 -1.14
N ALA A 120 7.05 2.69 -2.06
CA ALA A 120 6.90 1.37 -2.66
C ALA A 120 8.19 0.94 -3.39
N LEU A 121 8.79 1.86 -4.14
CA LEU A 121 10.06 1.60 -4.83
C LEU A 121 11.20 1.36 -3.83
N LEU A 122 11.27 2.16 -2.78
CA LEU A 122 12.30 1.99 -1.74
C LEU A 122 12.17 0.64 -1.04
N GLU A 123 10.95 0.19 -0.75
CA GLU A 123 10.71 -1.13 -0.17
C GLU A 123 11.12 -2.25 -1.14
N GLY A 124 10.88 -2.05 -2.43
CA GLY A 124 11.36 -2.98 -3.46
C GLY A 124 12.88 -3.08 -3.47
N VAL A 125 13.57 -1.95 -3.37
CA VAL A 125 15.04 -1.90 -3.28
C VAL A 125 15.52 -2.61 -2.00
N ALA A 126 14.80 -2.44 -0.89
CA ALA A 126 15.14 -3.07 0.40
C ALA A 126 15.14 -4.60 0.33
N THR A 127 14.38 -5.21 -0.60
CA THR A 127 14.41 -6.67 -0.79
C THR A 127 15.76 -7.17 -1.28
N GLY A 128 16.57 -6.30 -1.89
CA GLY A 128 17.84 -6.69 -2.51
C GLY A 128 17.67 -7.47 -3.81
N ASP A 129 16.45 -7.62 -4.31
CA ASP A 129 16.15 -8.37 -5.53
C ASP A 129 15.69 -7.41 -6.63
N ILE A 130 16.53 -7.24 -7.65
CA ILE A 130 16.23 -6.32 -8.77
C ILE A 130 14.95 -6.70 -9.52
N ARG A 131 14.57 -7.98 -9.51
CA ARG A 131 13.33 -8.44 -10.15
C ARG A 131 12.10 -7.89 -9.44
N MET A 132 12.18 -7.68 -8.12
CA MET A 132 11.11 -7.05 -7.36
C MET A 132 10.93 -5.58 -7.79
N VAL A 133 12.03 -4.85 -7.91
CA VAL A 133 12.01 -3.46 -8.37
C VAL A 133 11.44 -3.37 -9.79
N GLU A 134 11.88 -4.26 -10.68
CA GLU A 134 11.37 -4.33 -12.05
C GLU A 134 9.87 -4.59 -12.07
N SER A 135 9.38 -5.52 -11.24
CA SER A 135 7.95 -5.86 -11.17
C SER A 135 7.12 -4.66 -10.70
N ILE A 136 7.59 -3.94 -9.68
CA ILE A 136 6.91 -2.75 -9.14
C ILE A 136 6.85 -1.66 -10.21
N ALA A 137 7.98 -1.38 -10.86
CA ALA A 137 8.06 -0.36 -11.90
C ALA A 137 7.19 -0.71 -13.11
N THR A 138 7.20 -1.97 -13.53
CA THR A 138 6.39 -2.45 -14.65
C THR A 138 4.90 -2.35 -14.32
N LEU A 139 4.50 -2.73 -13.12
CA LEU A 139 3.12 -2.62 -12.68
C LEU A 139 2.65 -1.17 -12.65
N GLY A 140 3.48 -0.26 -12.12
CA GLY A 140 3.19 1.17 -12.12
C GLY A 140 2.98 1.71 -13.54
N ARG A 141 3.83 1.30 -14.48
CA ARG A 141 3.69 1.67 -15.91
C ARG A 141 2.38 1.19 -16.49
N LEU A 142 2.02 -0.08 -16.26
CA LEU A 142 0.78 -0.66 -16.79
C LEU A 142 -0.46 -0.01 -16.20
N LEU A 143 -0.44 0.31 -14.92
CA LEU A 143 -1.55 1.02 -14.26
C LEU A 143 -1.74 2.41 -14.87
N SER A 144 -0.65 3.13 -15.15
CA SER A 144 -0.71 4.46 -15.76
C SER A 144 -1.31 4.40 -17.18
N ILE A 145 -0.92 3.40 -17.97
CA ILE A 145 -1.46 3.20 -19.31
C ILE A 145 -2.94 2.85 -19.23
N GLY A 146 -3.34 2.04 -18.27
CA GLY A 146 -4.72 1.62 -18.08
C GLY A 146 -5.69 2.77 -17.79
N GLU A 147 -5.20 3.90 -17.23
CA GLU A 147 -6.02 5.08 -16.97
C GLU A 147 -6.31 5.92 -18.24
N LEU A 148 -5.59 5.73 -19.30
CA LEU A 148 -5.79 6.44 -20.57
C LEU A 148 -6.87 5.77 -21.41
#